data_db888c33e20f8633f482a07a22055146
#
_entry.id   db888c33e20f8633f482a07a22055146
#
_cell.length_a   1.000
_cell.length_b   1.000
_cell.length_c   1.000
_cell.angle_alpha   90.00
_cell.angle_beta   90.00
_cell.angle_gamma   90.00
#
_symmetry.space_group_name_H-M   'P 1'
#
loop_
_entity.id
_entity.type
_entity.pdbx_description
1 polymer ?
#
loop_
_entity_poly.entity_id
_entity_poly.type
_entity_poly.pdbx_seq_one_letter_code
_entity_poly.pdbx_strand_id
1 'polypeptide(L)'
;DFDLTYFPLKHLGYKCVVGTVGELYASLARPCSISVRLGISAKLDLPQISELWNGICSAASEHNITKADLDLIPSRNGLAISIVITGISSAKFSENRKSAQSKDLVCISGNVGAAFLGMSLLEREKRKFEKAGDVTGQPDLEKYRMLVGAYLKPELNPDIVGQFSDSSITPSYGYLVNRGLGDAVRRLHRDSGLGVKLYTDKIPFEGNSFEVGKILDIDPISAAMNGGDDFRLLYVIPLSQYETFRHDFQTFSIIGHIAKPDVGSVLVTPEGAE
;
A
#
# COMPACT_ATOMS: atom_id res chain seq x y z
N ASP A 1 3.37 -5.09 11.81
CA ASP A 1 3.89 -4.67 13.11
C ASP A 1 3.84 -3.15 13.23
N PHE A 2 3.73 -2.62 14.45
CA PHE A 2 3.67 -1.19 14.73
C PHE A 2 4.30 -0.89 16.11
N ASP A 3 4.76 0.34 16.29
CA ASP A 3 5.33 0.81 17.56
C ASP A 3 4.54 2.00 18.08
N LEU A 4 3.87 1.81 19.22
CA LEU A 4 3.05 2.84 19.86
C LEU A 4 3.84 4.03 20.40
N THR A 5 5.17 3.97 20.43
CA THR A 5 6.02 5.10 20.84
C THR A 5 5.88 6.28 19.87
N TYR A 6 5.71 6.01 18.59
CA TYR A 6 5.58 7.05 17.55
C TYR A 6 4.36 6.87 16.63
N PHE A 7 3.57 5.81 16.81
CA PHE A 7 2.41 5.56 15.97
C PHE A 7 1.12 5.98 16.69
N PRO A 8 0.47 7.10 16.29
CA PRO A 8 -0.79 7.52 16.87
C PRO A 8 -1.89 6.46 16.64
N LEU A 9 -2.64 6.12 17.69
CA LEU A 9 -3.65 5.06 17.64
C LEU A 9 -4.74 5.31 16.59
N LYS A 10 -5.12 6.58 16.38
CA LYS A 10 -6.07 6.95 15.33
C LYS A 10 -5.53 6.61 13.93
N HIS A 11 -4.26 6.90 13.66
CA HIS A 11 -3.64 6.56 12.38
C HIS A 11 -3.45 5.05 12.22
N LEU A 12 -3.14 4.36 13.32
CA LEU A 12 -3.03 2.90 13.31
C LEU A 12 -4.36 2.25 12.92
N GLY A 13 -5.46 2.67 13.53
CA GLY A 13 -6.80 2.19 13.17
C GLY A 13 -7.14 2.45 11.71
N TYR A 14 -6.85 3.66 11.22
CA TYR A 14 -7.05 4.02 9.83
C TYR A 14 -6.23 3.14 8.88
N LYS A 15 -4.93 3.00 9.13
CA LYS A 15 -4.01 2.20 8.30
C LYS A 15 -4.42 0.73 8.22
N CYS A 16 -4.89 0.14 9.32
CA CYS A 16 -5.35 -1.26 9.33
C CYS A 16 -6.54 -1.48 8.38
N VAL A 17 -7.47 -0.53 8.30
CA VAL A 17 -8.60 -0.59 7.36
C VAL A 17 -8.11 -0.44 5.93
N VAL A 18 -7.29 0.57 5.64
CA VAL A 18 -6.74 0.82 4.29
C VAL A 18 -6.00 -0.41 3.76
N GLY A 19 -5.15 -1.03 4.58
CA GLY A 19 -4.43 -2.25 4.19
C GLY A 19 -5.35 -3.42 3.85
N THR A 20 -6.51 -3.51 4.49
CA THR A 20 -7.48 -4.58 4.21
C THR A 20 -8.37 -4.25 3.01
N VAL A 21 -8.84 -3.00 2.89
CA VAL A 21 -9.62 -2.51 1.74
C VAL A 21 -8.84 -2.62 0.44
N GLY A 22 -7.53 -2.36 0.49
CA GLY A 22 -6.67 -2.41 -0.69
C GLY A 22 -6.68 -3.76 -1.41
N GLU A 23 -6.81 -4.88 -0.68
CA GLU A 23 -6.93 -6.22 -1.31
C GLU A 23 -8.27 -6.38 -2.07
N LEU A 24 -9.35 -5.75 -1.57
CA LEU A 24 -10.62 -5.72 -2.30
C LEU A 24 -10.50 -4.88 -3.58
N TYR A 25 -9.88 -3.70 -3.50
CA TYR A 25 -9.67 -2.86 -4.67
C TYR A 25 -8.77 -3.52 -5.70
N ALA A 26 -7.70 -4.21 -5.28
CA ALA A 26 -6.87 -5.01 -6.16
C ALA A 26 -7.68 -6.07 -6.94
N SER A 27 -8.74 -6.58 -6.32
CA SER A 27 -9.67 -7.55 -6.93
C SER A 27 -10.87 -6.90 -7.65
N LEU A 28 -10.94 -5.57 -7.72
CA LEU A 28 -12.07 -4.79 -8.25
C LEU A 28 -13.38 -5.07 -7.50
N ALA A 29 -13.30 -5.22 -6.19
CA ALA A 29 -14.45 -5.36 -5.32
C ALA A 29 -14.69 -4.08 -4.50
N ARG A 30 -15.96 -3.66 -4.38
CA ARG A 30 -16.36 -2.56 -3.51
C ARG A 30 -16.57 -3.10 -2.10
N PRO A 31 -15.98 -2.50 -1.06
CA PRO A 31 -16.18 -2.95 0.32
C PRO A 31 -17.64 -2.71 0.76
N CYS A 32 -18.15 -3.57 1.62
CA CYS A 32 -19.54 -3.53 2.10
C CYS A 32 -19.63 -3.55 3.62
N SER A 33 -18.89 -4.43 4.27
CA SER A 33 -18.92 -4.55 5.73
C SER A 33 -17.55 -4.86 6.30
N ILE A 34 -17.33 -4.43 7.55
CA ILE A 34 -16.10 -4.64 8.30
C ILE A 34 -16.42 -5.32 9.63
N SER A 35 -15.67 -6.34 9.97
CA SER A 35 -15.68 -6.97 11.29
C SER A 35 -14.29 -6.79 11.92
N VAL A 36 -14.26 -6.22 13.12
CA VAL A 36 -13.05 -5.85 13.84
C VAL A 36 -13.01 -6.60 15.16
N ARG A 37 -11.89 -7.25 15.45
CA ARG A 37 -11.58 -7.82 16.75
C ARG A 37 -10.33 -7.19 17.32
N LEU A 38 -10.47 -6.62 18.53
CA LEU A 38 -9.36 -5.99 19.23
C LEU A 38 -9.02 -6.81 20.47
N GLY A 39 -7.81 -7.38 20.46
CA GLY A 39 -7.20 -7.97 21.64
C GLY A 39 -6.57 -6.86 22.49
N ILE A 40 -7.10 -6.61 23.68
CA ILE A 40 -6.74 -5.46 24.52
C ILE A 40 -6.10 -5.93 25.81
N SER A 41 -4.89 -5.41 26.11
CA SER A 41 -4.23 -5.64 27.38
C SER A 41 -4.64 -4.56 28.40
N ALA A 42 -4.44 -4.87 29.69
CA ALA A 42 -4.68 -3.94 30.79
C ALA A 42 -3.80 -2.66 30.74
N LYS A 43 -2.87 -2.57 29.79
CA LYS A 43 -2.02 -1.37 29.57
C LYS A 43 -2.69 -0.29 28.73
N LEU A 44 -3.82 -0.60 28.09
CA LEU A 44 -4.59 0.33 27.27
C LEU A 44 -5.83 0.78 28.02
N ASP A 45 -6.02 2.09 28.09
CA ASP A 45 -7.22 2.71 28.68
C ASP A 45 -8.33 2.90 27.65
N LEU A 46 -9.52 3.26 28.13
CA LEU A 46 -10.68 3.49 27.27
C LEU A 46 -10.51 4.64 26.26
N PRO A 47 -9.90 5.79 26.60
CA PRO A 47 -9.57 6.84 25.64
C PRO A 47 -8.70 6.33 24.47
N GLN A 48 -7.66 5.56 24.75
CA GLN A 48 -6.77 4.99 23.74
C GLN A 48 -7.50 4.01 22.79
N ILE A 49 -8.36 3.17 23.36
CA ILE A 49 -9.21 2.26 22.56
C ILE A 49 -10.18 3.06 21.69
N SER A 50 -10.77 4.11 22.23
CA SER A 50 -11.67 4.99 21.49
C SER A 50 -10.97 5.74 20.36
N GLU A 51 -9.72 6.17 20.57
CA GLU A 51 -8.91 6.81 19.53
C GLU A 51 -8.62 5.84 18.37
N LEU A 52 -8.22 4.60 18.67
CA LEU A 52 -8.03 3.54 17.69
C LEU A 52 -9.32 3.28 16.89
N TRP A 53 -10.45 3.13 17.59
CA TRP A 53 -11.75 2.89 16.97
C TRP A 53 -12.19 4.05 16.08
N ASN A 54 -11.98 5.29 16.50
CA ASN A 54 -12.26 6.48 15.68
C ASN A 54 -11.46 6.47 14.38
N GLY A 55 -10.22 5.99 14.40
CA GLY A 55 -9.42 5.81 13.19
C GLY A 55 -10.02 4.77 12.24
N ILE A 56 -10.45 3.64 12.78
CA ILE A 56 -11.14 2.57 12.03
C ILE A 56 -12.42 3.11 11.39
N CYS A 57 -13.27 3.79 12.18
CA CYS A 57 -14.52 4.37 11.69
C CYS A 57 -14.30 5.44 10.61
N SER A 58 -13.25 6.27 10.77
CA SER A 58 -12.91 7.29 9.79
C SER A 58 -12.56 6.67 8.43
N ALA A 59 -11.69 5.65 8.41
CA ALA A 59 -11.34 4.94 7.18
C ALA A 59 -12.54 4.16 6.62
N ALA A 60 -13.34 3.50 7.45
CA ALA A 60 -14.53 2.78 7.01
C ALA A 60 -15.53 3.72 6.31
N SER A 61 -15.75 4.91 6.87
CA SER A 61 -16.60 5.94 6.27
C SER A 61 -16.05 6.44 4.93
N GLU A 62 -14.76 6.73 4.85
CA GLU A 62 -14.10 7.19 3.63
C GLU A 62 -14.20 6.16 2.50
N HIS A 63 -14.13 4.88 2.83
CA HIS A 63 -14.25 3.78 1.88
C HIS A 63 -15.68 3.24 1.72
N ASN A 64 -16.72 4.01 2.14
CA ASN A 64 -18.13 3.70 1.98
C ASN A 64 -18.56 2.36 2.62
N ILE A 65 -17.91 1.95 3.70
CA ILE A 65 -18.28 0.77 4.47
C ILE A 65 -19.41 1.15 5.44
N THR A 66 -20.61 0.60 5.23
CA THR A 66 -21.83 1.00 5.96
C THR A 66 -22.19 0.10 7.14
N LYS A 67 -21.53 -1.06 7.25
CA LYS A 67 -21.76 -2.03 8.32
C LYS A 67 -20.46 -2.33 9.03
N ALA A 68 -20.42 -2.07 10.34
CA ALA A 68 -19.27 -2.35 11.18
C ALA A 68 -19.68 -3.20 12.39
N ASP A 69 -18.86 -4.17 12.73
CA ASP A 69 -18.98 -5.01 13.91
C ASP A 69 -17.67 -4.93 14.71
N LEU A 70 -17.78 -4.82 16.03
CA LEU A 70 -16.64 -4.71 16.94
C LEU A 70 -16.76 -5.74 18.07
N ASP A 71 -15.73 -6.55 18.22
CA ASP A 71 -15.56 -7.46 19.33
C ASP A 71 -14.27 -7.17 20.11
N LEU A 72 -14.37 -7.07 21.44
CA LEU A 72 -13.24 -6.78 22.32
C LEU A 72 -12.90 -8.01 23.12
N ILE A 73 -11.66 -8.49 23.01
CA ILE A 73 -11.19 -9.68 23.71
C ILE A 73 -9.97 -9.35 24.59
N PRO A 74 -9.80 -10.00 25.75
CA PRO A 74 -8.62 -9.82 26.58
C PRO A 74 -7.36 -10.30 25.84
N SER A 75 -6.26 -9.52 25.93
CA SER A 75 -4.94 -9.91 25.44
C SER A 75 -3.91 -9.80 26.55
N ARG A 76 -3.03 -10.79 26.66
CA ARG A 76 -1.89 -10.75 27.60
C ARG A 76 -0.67 -10.05 26.99
N ASN A 77 -0.58 -10.01 25.66
CA ASN A 77 0.62 -9.60 24.92
C ASN A 77 0.50 -8.21 24.24
N GLY A 78 -0.32 -7.31 24.80
CA GLY A 78 -0.50 -5.95 24.25
C GLY A 78 -1.71 -5.85 23.34
N LEU A 79 -1.62 -4.98 22.33
CA LEU A 79 -2.68 -4.74 21.36
C LEU A 79 -2.56 -5.70 20.17
N ALA A 80 -3.65 -6.40 19.87
CA ALA A 80 -3.79 -7.19 18.65
C ALA A 80 -5.02 -6.68 17.87
N ILE A 81 -4.86 -6.47 16.57
CA ILE A 81 -5.91 -5.96 15.69
C ILE A 81 -6.15 -6.99 14.60
N SER A 82 -7.38 -7.49 14.51
CA SER A 82 -7.82 -8.35 13.40
C SER A 82 -8.98 -7.68 12.67
N ILE A 83 -8.83 -7.51 11.37
CA ILE A 83 -9.86 -6.88 10.52
C ILE A 83 -10.20 -7.82 9.37
N VAL A 84 -11.48 -8.02 9.16
CA VAL A 84 -12.04 -8.70 8.00
C VAL A 84 -13.00 -7.75 7.30
N ILE A 85 -12.79 -7.54 6.00
CA ILE A 85 -13.69 -6.72 5.18
C ILE A 85 -14.27 -7.61 4.09
N THR A 86 -15.58 -7.58 3.93
CA THR A 86 -16.25 -8.22 2.80
C THR A 86 -16.60 -7.20 1.74
N GLY A 87 -16.55 -7.62 0.48
CA GLY A 87 -16.86 -6.76 -0.64
C GLY A 87 -17.62 -7.48 -1.74
N ILE A 88 -18.14 -6.71 -2.69
CA ILE A 88 -18.88 -7.21 -3.85
C ILE A 88 -18.15 -6.75 -5.11
N SER A 89 -17.79 -7.69 -5.98
CA SER A 89 -17.31 -7.42 -7.33
C SER A 89 -18.45 -7.56 -8.34
N SER A 90 -18.43 -6.73 -9.38
CA SER A 90 -19.38 -6.86 -10.48
C SER A 90 -19.05 -8.09 -11.34
N ALA A 91 -20.09 -8.84 -11.74
CA ALA A 91 -19.96 -9.94 -12.69
C ALA A 91 -19.25 -9.51 -13.99
N LYS A 92 -19.46 -8.25 -14.43
CA LYS A 92 -18.80 -7.65 -15.59
C LYS A 92 -17.27 -7.78 -15.54
N PHE A 93 -16.65 -7.60 -14.36
CA PHE A 93 -15.20 -7.72 -14.24
C PHE A 93 -14.72 -9.17 -14.37
N SER A 94 -15.45 -10.15 -13.84
CA SER A 94 -15.08 -11.56 -14.00
C SER A 94 -15.28 -12.08 -15.43
N GLU A 95 -16.35 -11.64 -16.09
CA GLU A 95 -16.67 -12.01 -17.48
C GLU A 95 -15.70 -11.40 -18.49
N ASN A 96 -15.28 -10.16 -18.29
CA ASN A 96 -14.40 -9.42 -19.20
C ASN A 96 -12.91 -9.62 -18.92
N ARG A 97 -12.55 -10.26 -17.80
CA ARG A 97 -11.15 -10.48 -17.43
C ARG A 97 -10.49 -11.44 -18.40
N LYS A 98 -9.44 -10.98 -19.07
CA LYS A 98 -8.61 -11.77 -19.97
C LYS A 98 -7.32 -12.18 -19.28
N SER A 99 -6.75 -13.30 -19.70
CA SER A 99 -5.40 -13.67 -19.29
C SER A 99 -4.39 -12.64 -19.79
N ALA A 100 -3.41 -12.31 -18.95
CA ALA A 100 -2.34 -11.40 -19.34
C ALA A 100 -1.54 -11.95 -20.53
N GLN A 101 -1.05 -11.06 -21.35
CA GLN A 101 -0.23 -11.39 -22.52
C GLN A 101 1.10 -10.63 -22.47
N SER A 102 2.10 -11.14 -23.20
CA SER A 102 3.36 -10.41 -23.37
C SER A 102 3.09 -9.02 -23.96
N LYS A 103 3.73 -7.98 -23.40
CA LYS A 103 3.58 -6.56 -23.65
C LYS A 103 2.40 -5.88 -22.92
N ASP A 104 1.54 -6.59 -22.20
CA ASP A 104 0.57 -5.94 -21.32
C ASP A 104 1.31 -5.07 -20.28
N LEU A 105 0.70 -3.97 -19.92
CA LEU A 105 1.34 -2.94 -19.10
C LEU A 105 1.26 -3.28 -17.62
N VAL A 106 2.35 -3.06 -16.89
CA VAL A 106 2.38 -3.08 -15.42
C VAL A 106 2.32 -1.66 -14.91
N CYS A 107 1.23 -1.33 -14.23
CA CYS A 107 0.90 0.03 -13.80
C CYS A 107 0.75 0.09 -12.28
N ILE A 108 1.18 1.19 -11.65
CA ILE A 108 1.08 1.39 -10.20
C ILE A 108 0.46 2.73 -9.84
N SER A 109 -0.34 2.76 -8.78
CA SER A 109 -0.95 3.97 -8.24
C SER A 109 0.01 4.67 -7.27
N GLY A 110 0.51 5.85 -7.65
CA GLY A 110 1.31 6.70 -6.75
C GLY A 110 2.72 6.16 -6.42
N ASN A 111 3.38 6.81 -5.48
CA ASN A 111 4.78 6.60 -5.13
C ASN A 111 5.00 5.35 -4.28
N VAL A 112 6.16 4.71 -4.41
CA VAL A 112 6.56 3.52 -3.64
C VAL A 112 7.89 3.74 -2.91
N GLY A 113 8.14 2.94 -1.86
CA GLY A 113 9.30 3.06 -0.97
C GLY A 113 9.17 4.20 0.04
N ALA A 114 8.19 5.08 -0.11
CA ALA A 114 7.99 6.24 0.75
C ALA A 114 7.64 5.84 2.19
N ALA A 115 6.78 4.85 2.38
CA ALA A 115 6.39 4.37 3.70
C ALA A 115 7.56 3.76 4.46
N PHE A 116 8.41 2.97 3.81
CA PHE A 116 9.58 2.38 4.44
C PHE A 116 10.61 3.45 4.86
N LEU A 117 10.86 4.44 4.02
CA LEU A 117 11.73 5.56 4.37
C LEU A 117 11.15 6.40 5.51
N GLY A 118 9.84 6.64 5.51
CA GLY A 118 9.13 7.33 6.60
C GLY A 118 9.22 6.59 7.93
N MET A 119 9.00 5.28 7.94
CA MET A 119 9.20 4.43 9.10
C MET A 119 10.65 4.49 9.60
N SER A 120 11.61 4.39 8.70
CA SER A 120 13.04 4.41 9.05
C SER A 120 13.48 5.75 9.66
N LEU A 121 12.86 6.86 9.24
CA LEU A 121 13.04 8.17 9.88
C LEU A 121 12.53 8.17 11.32
N LEU A 122 11.30 7.67 11.55
CA LEU A 122 10.71 7.57 12.88
C LEU A 122 11.53 6.67 13.80
N GLU A 123 11.98 5.52 13.33
CA GLU A 123 12.87 4.63 14.05
C GLU A 123 14.21 5.28 14.42
N ARG A 124 14.78 6.04 13.50
CA ARG A 124 16.01 6.80 13.77
C ARG A 124 15.81 7.84 14.88
N GLU A 125 14.72 8.61 14.82
CA GLU A 125 14.44 9.61 15.83
C GLU A 125 14.15 8.98 17.21
N LYS A 126 13.40 7.87 17.24
CA LYS A 126 13.20 7.08 18.45
C LYS A 126 14.54 6.66 19.09
N ARG A 127 15.45 6.08 18.29
CA ARG A 127 16.78 5.67 18.79
C ARG A 127 17.63 6.84 19.31
N LYS A 128 17.51 8.03 18.71
CA LYS A 128 18.18 9.23 19.23
C LYS A 128 17.61 9.63 20.59
N PHE A 129 16.28 9.62 20.73
CA PHE A 129 15.59 9.94 21.98
C PHE A 129 15.99 8.97 23.09
N GLU A 130 15.99 7.68 22.83
CA GLU A 130 16.38 6.65 23.80
C GLU A 130 17.85 6.78 24.26
N LYS A 131 18.77 7.21 23.37
CA LYS A 131 20.20 7.38 23.69
C LYS A 131 20.49 8.69 24.46
N ALA A 132 19.71 9.72 24.22
CA ALA A 132 20.01 11.04 24.77
C ALA A 132 19.51 11.25 26.20
N GLY A 133 18.65 10.36 26.72
CA GLY A 133 18.20 10.32 28.12
C GLY A 133 17.35 11.51 28.61
N ASP A 134 17.43 12.65 27.94
CA ASP A 134 16.67 13.88 28.26
C ASP A 134 16.68 14.86 27.08
N VAL A 135 15.93 14.54 26.02
CA VAL A 135 15.81 15.42 24.87
C VAL A 135 14.51 16.22 24.98
N THR A 136 14.64 17.50 25.33
CA THR A 136 13.54 18.45 25.46
C THR A 136 13.00 18.99 24.12
N GLY A 137 13.33 18.37 22.98
CA GLY A 137 12.91 18.82 21.66
C GLY A 137 12.12 17.75 20.90
N GLN A 138 10.98 18.15 20.30
CA GLN A 138 10.33 17.31 19.29
C GLN A 138 11.22 17.23 18.04
N PRO A 139 11.33 16.05 17.39
CA PRO A 139 12.08 15.92 16.14
C PRO A 139 11.45 16.82 15.06
N ASP A 140 12.29 17.56 14.34
CA ASP A 140 11.83 18.31 13.17
C ASP A 140 11.64 17.36 11.98
N LEU A 141 10.42 16.87 11.84
CA LEU A 141 10.00 15.97 10.77
C LEU A 141 9.17 16.69 9.68
N GLU A 142 8.96 18.00 9.80
CA GLU A 142 8.13 18.77 8.86
C GLU A 142 8.66 18.65 7.42
N LYS A 143 9.97 18.71 7.24
CA LYS A 143 10.64 18.49 5.95
C LYS A 143 10.32 17.14 5.32
N TYR A 144 10.02 16.13 6.12
CA TYR A 144 9.79 14.74 5.69
C TYR A 144 8.33 14.31 5.84
N ARG A 145 7.42 15.29 6.00
CA ARG A 145 6.00 15.05 6.26
C ARG A 145 5.36 14.07 5.28
N MET A 146 5.73 14.14 3.98
CA MET A 146 5.16 13.25 2.96
C MET A 146 5.58 11.79 3.17
N LEU A 147 6.85 11.54 3.48
CA LEU A 147 7.36 10.19 3.73
C LEU A 147 6.78 9.61 5.04
N VAL A 148 6.80 10.40 6.10
CA VAL A 148 6.21 10.00 7.40
C VAL A 148 4.71 9.77 7.28
N GLY A 149 4.01 10.64 6.53
CA GLY A 149 2.58 10.51 6.24
C GLY A 149 2.27 9.24 5.45
N ALA A 150 3.08 8.89 4.47
CA ALA A 150 2.92 7.66 3.69
C ALA A 150 2.95 6.40 4.58
N TYR A 151 3.78 6.40 5.64
CA TYR A 151 3.81 5.30 6.59
C TYR A 151 2.64 5.32 7.59
N LEU A 152 2.38 6.49 8.22
CA LEU A 152 1.40 6.61 9.30
C LEU A 152 -0.05 6.60 8.81
N LYS A 153 -0.31 7.22 7.68
CA LYS A 153 -1.66 7.37 7.11
C LYS A 153 -1.63 7.18 5.59
N PRO A 154 -1.45 5.94 5.11
CA PRO A 154 -1.51 5.66 3.68
C PRO A 154 -2.92 5.96 3.14
N GLU A 155 -3.00 6.39 1.88
CA GLU A 155 -4.25 6.75 1.23
C GLU A 155 -4.48 5.89 -0.02
N LEU A 156 -5.73 5.44 -0.19
CA LEU A 156 -6.21 4.75 -1.39
C LEU A 156 -7.43 5.49 -1.93
N ASN A 157 -7.54 5.55 -3.25
CA ASN A 157 -8.72 6.14 -3.89
C ASN A 157 -9.95 5.25 -3.68
N PRO A 158 -10.98 5.70 -2.93
CA PRO A 158 -12.16 4.90 -2.65
C PRO A 158 -13.04 4.66 -3.89
N ASP A 159 -12.87 5.46 -4.96
CA ASP A 159 -13.66 5.37 -6.18
C ASP A 159 -12.97 4.57 -7.30
N ILE A 160 -11.83 3.95 -7.04
CA ILE A 160 -11.04 3.24 -8.04
C ILE A 160 -11.84 2.17 -8.80
N VAL A 161 -12.71 1.44 -8.10
CA VAL A 161 -13.55 0.41 -8.72
C VAL A 161 -14.63 1.03 -9.62
N GLY A 162 -15.14 2.21 -9.25
CA GLY A 162 -16.02 3.03 -10.08
C GLY A 162 -15.34 3.46 -11.36
N GLN A 163 -14.14 4.03 -11.27
CA GLN A 163 -13.34 4.47 -12.42
C GLN A 163 -13.09 3.33 -13.42
N PHE A 164 -12.73 2.12 -12.95
CA PHE A 164 -12.59 0.96 -13.83
C PHE A 164 -13.91 0.53 -14.47
N SER A 165 -15.03 0.63 -13.76
CA SER A 165 -16.34 0.32 -14.30
C SER A 165 -16.74 1.28 -15.42
N ASP A 166 -16.51 2.59 -15.22
CA ASP A 166 -16.90 3.66 -16.13
C ASP A 166 -16.04 3.68 -17.40
N SER A 167 -14.72 3.48 -17.25
CA SER A 167 -13.78 3.38 -18.39
C SER A 167 -13.92 2.09 -19.19
N SER A 168 -14.69 1.12 -18.70
CA SER A 168 -14.80 -0.23 -19.28
C SER A 168 -13.46 -0.97 -19.42
N ILE A 169 -12.45 -0.58 -18.63
CA ILE A 169 -11.17 -1.27 -18.52
C ILE A 169 -11.29 -2.40 -17.49
N THR A 170 -10.82 -3.58 -17.84
CA THR A 170 -10.73 -4.72 -16.94
C THR A 170 -9.27 -5.18 -16.86
N PRO A 171 -8.55 -4.88 -15.77
CA PRO A 171 -7.22 -5.41 -15.54
C PRO A 171 -7.18 -6.93 -15.54
N SER A 172 -6.14 -7.52 -16.14
CA SER A 172 -5.93 -8.96 -16.11
C SER A 172 -5.58 -9.44 -14.71
N TYR A 173 -4.76 -8.68 -13.98
CA TYR A 173 -4.39 -8.91 -12.59
C TYR A 173 -4.37 -7.61 -11.79
N GLY A 174 -4.57 -7.72 -10.48
CA GLY A 174 -4.42 -6.63 -9.53
C GLY A 174 -3.83 -7.13 -8.22
N TYR A 175 -2.94 -6.33 -7.61
CA TYR A 175 -2.27 -6.64 -6.36
C TYR A 175 -2.15 -5.39 -5.48
N LEU A 176 -2.33 -5.59 -4.18
CA LEU A 176 -1.93 -4.58 -3.21
C LEU A 176 -0.43 -4.70 -2.95
N VAL A 177 0.28 -3.57 -3.07
CA VAL A 177 1.71 -3.47 -2.76
C VAL A 177 1.86 -3.11 -1.28
N ASN A 178 1.83 -4.14 -0.44
CA ASN A 178 1.95 -4.04 1.02
C ASN A 178 3.27 -4.60 1.56
N ARG A 179 4.01 -5.38 0.74
CA ARG A 179 5.31 -5.97 1.08
C ARG A 179 6.39 -5.60 0.06
N GLY A 180 6.25 -4.42 -0.55
CA GLY A 180 7.11 -3.93 -1.61
C GLY A 180 6.74 -4.45 -3.01
N LEU A 181 7.25 -3.76 -4.02
CA LEU A 181 7.02 -4.11 -5.44
C LEU A 181 7.51 -5.51 -5.79
N GLY A 182 8.65 -5.93 -5.23
CA GLY A 182 9.23 -7.24 -5.48
C GLY A 182 8.31 -8.39 -5.09
N ASP A 183 7.54 -8.24 -3.99
CA ASP A 183 6.53 -9.24 -3.61
C ASP A 183 5.35 -9.26 -4.58
N ALA A 184 4.82 -8.09 -4.96
CA ALA A 184 3.72 -7.99 -5.90
C ALA A 184 4.10 -8.60 -7.27
N VAL A 185 5.32 -8.35 -7.75
CA VAL A 185 5.84 -8.92 -9.01
C VAL A 185 6.04 -10.43 -8.90
N ARG A 186 6.54 -10.96 -7.78
CA ARG A 186 6.64 -12.41 -7.57
C ARG A 186 5.27 -13.08 -7.58
N ARG A 187 4.26 -12.46 -6.95
CA ARG A 187 2.87 -12.94 -7.01
C ARG A 187 2.35 -12.93 -8.45
N LEU A 188 2.57 -11.84 -9.18
CA LEU A 188 2.17 -11.74 -10.59
C LEU A 188 2.83 -12.80 -11.47
N HIS A 189 4.14 -13.00 -11.33
CA HIS A 189 4.87 -14.05 -12.05
C HIS A 189 4.31 -15.45 -11.76
N ARG A 190 4.11 -15.77 -10.49
CA ARG A 190 3.54 -17.05 -10.05
C ARG A 190 2.14 -17.28 -10.62
N ASP A 191 1.27 -16.25 -10.54
CA ASP A 191 -0.15 -16.39 -10.87
C ASP A 191 -0.40 -16.38 -12.40
N SER A 192 0.45 -15.66 -13.14
CA SER A 192 0.35 -15.57 -14.61
C SER A 192 1.19 -16.63 -15.36
N GLY A 193 2.24 -17.14 -14.75
CA GLY A 193 3.25 -17.96 -15.41
C GLY A 193 4.12 -17.20 -16.43
N LEU A 194 4.04 -15.84 -16.46
CA LEU A 194 4.73 -14.99 -17.41
C LEU A 194 5.88 -14.23 -16.75
N GLY A 195 6.84 -13.78 -17.56
CA GLY A 195 7.90 -12.89 -17.10
C GLY A 195 7.37 -11.47 -16.85
N VAL A 196 8.09 -10.68 -16.03
CA VAL A 196 7.78 -9.29 -15.73
C VAL A 196 9.05 -8.44 -15.85
N LYS A 197 9.02 -7.39 -16.67
CA LYS A 197 10.08 -6.39 -16.74
C LYS A 197 9.63 -5.10 -16.08
N LEU A 198 10.34 -4.66 -15.03
CA LEU A 198 10.19 -3.34 -14.43
C LEU A 198 11.36 -2.45 -14.82
N TYR A 199 11.09 -1.17 -15.02
CA TYR A 199 12.11 -0.17 -15.38
C TYR A 199 12.37 0.74 -14.18
N THR A 200 13.60 0.82 -13.70
CA THR A 200 13.97 1.60 -12.51
C THR A 200 13.68 3.08 -12.67
N ASP A 201 13.86 3.62 -13.87
CA ASP A 201 13.59 5.02 -14.22
C ASP A 201 12.11 5.36 -14.34
N LYS A 202 11.24 4.35 -14.34
CA LYS A 202 9.78 4.50 -14.39
C LYS A 202 9.11 4.31 -13.03
N ILE A 203 9.82 3.81 -12.02
CA ILE A 203 9.29 3.66 -10.68
C ILE A 203 9.07 5.04 -10.07
N PRO A 204 7.83 5.39 -9.64
CA PRO A 204 7.56 6.69 -9.06
C PRO A 204 8.03 6.75 -7.60
N PHE A 205 8.81 7.76 -7.26
CA PHE A 205 9.29 8.05 -5.91
C PHE A 205 8.74 9.37 -5.40
N GLU A 206 8.60 9.48 -4.08
CA GLU A 206 8.35 10.77 -3.43
C GLU A 206 9.59 11.66 -3.55
N GLY A 207 9.38 12.97 -3.74
CA GLY A 207 10.45 13.91 -4.07
C GLY A 207 11.70 13.86 -3.18
N ASN A 208 11.50 13.62 -1.87
CA ASN A 208 12.59 13.57 -0.90
C ASN A 208 13.21 12.17 -0.73
N SER A 209 12.76 11.16 -1.45
CA SER A 209 13.18 9.76 -1.24
C SER A 209 14.69 9.56 -1.40
N PHE A 210 15.30 10.16 -2.42
CA PHE A 210 16.75 10.02 -2.66
C PHE A 210 17.59 10.80 -1.65
N GLU A 211 17.14 11.96 -1.19
CA GLU A 211 17.82 12.71 -0.13
C GLU A 211 17.79 11.93 1.18
N VAL A 212 16.61 11.45 1.57
CA VAL A 212 16.41 10.67 2.80
C VAL A 212 17.14 9.33 2.72
N GLY A 213 17.16 8.69 1.56
CA GLY A 213 17.94 7.49 1.32
C GLY A 213 19.42 7.67 1.66
N LYS A 214 20.03 8.77 1.21
CA LYS A 214 21.42 9.12 1.56
C LYS A 214 21.61 9.36 3.06
N ILE A 215 20.65 10.03 3.72
CA ILE A 215 20.73 10.32 5.17
C ILE A 215 20.62 9.05 6.01
N LEU A 216 19.86 8.06 5.54
CA LEU A 216 19.59 6.80 6.23
C LEU A 216 20.53 5.66 5.81
N ASP A 217 21.35 5.86 4.78
CA ASP A 217 22.12 4.82 4.09
C ASP A 217 21.22 3.68 3.57
N ILE A 218 20.13 4.07 2.93
CA ILE A 218 19.13 3.18 2.33
C ILE A 218 18.98 3.55 0.86
N ASP A 219 19.19 2.59 -0.04
CA ASP A 219 18.88 2.76 -1.45
C ASP A 219 17.36 2.85 -1.69
N PRO A 220 16.82 3.95 -2.28
CA PRO A 220 15.39 4.10 -2.52
C PRO A 220 14.78 3.03 -3.43
N ILE A 221 15.55 2.48 -4.37
CA ILE A 221 15.09 1.37 -5.22
C ILE A 221 14.88 0.13 -4.37
N SER A 222 15.82 -0.18 -3.50
CA SER A 222 15.70 -1.29 -2.54
C SER A 222 14.53 -1.07 -1.58
N ALA A 223 14.29 0.16 -1.12
CA ALA A 223 13.13 0.52 -0.31
C ALA A 223 11.81 0.28 -1.05
N ALA A 224 11.71 0.66 -2.33
CA ALA A 224 10.53 0.41 -3.16
C ALA A 224 10.28 -1.07 -3.42
N MET A 225 11.35 -1.84 -3.67
CA MET A 225 11.24 -3.26 -4.00
C MET A 225 10.91 -4.13 -2.78
N ASN A 226 11.43 -3.80 -1.59
CA ASN A 226 11.42 -4.69 -0.43
C ASN A 226 10.85 -4.06 0.86
N GLY A 227 10.59 -2.75 0.87
CA GLY A 227 10.26 -2.01 2.09
C GLY A 227 8.88 -2.32 2.66
N GLY A 228 7.87 -2.26 1.82
CA GLY A 228 6.47 -2.49 2.21
C GLY A 228 5.75 -1.27 2.76
N ASP A 229 4.50 -1.52 3.17
CA ASP A 229 3.55 -0.56 3.76
C ASP A 229 3.16 0.64 2.88
N ASP A 230 3.50 0.62 1.59
CA ASP A 230 3.10 1.68 0.67
C ASP A 230 1.59 1.63 0.33
N PHE A 231 0.97 0.46 0.43
CA PHE A 231 -0.45 0.22 0.13
C PHE A 231 -0.88 0.82 -1.21
N ARG A 232 -0.05 0.63 -2.25
CA ARG A 232 -0.37 1.04 -3.62
C ARG A 232 -1.01 -0.11 -4.39
N LEU A 233 -1.76 0.23 -5.44
CA LEU A 233 -2.42 -0.74 -6.29
C LEU A 233 -1.58 -0.96 -7.56
N LEU A 234 -1.19 -2.19 -7.80
CA LEU A 234 -0.53 -2.60 -9.03
C LEU A 234 -1.54 -3.34 -9.90
N TYR A 235 -1.69 -2.92 -11.14
CA TYR A 235 -2.56 -3.57 -12.12
C TYR A 235 -1.82 -3.95 -13.39
N VAL A 236 -2.25 -5.05 -14.00
CA VAL A 236 -1.84 -5.44 -15.35
C VAL A 236 -2.94 -5.03 -16.32
N ILE A 237 -2.63 -4.08 -17.19
CA ILE A 237 -3.56 -3.50 -18.16
C ILE A 237 -3.28 -4.06 -19.54
N PRO A 238 -4.26 -4.64 -20.25
CA PRO A 238 -4.09 -5.07 -21.62
C PRO A 238 -3.57 -3.94 -22.51
N LEU A 239 -2.55 -4.23 -23.33
CA LEU A 239 -1.94 -3.22 -24.20
C LEU A 239 -2.96 -2.55 -25.13
N SER A 240 -4.00 -3.27 -25.55
CA SER A 240 -5.09 -2.74 -26.37
C SER A 240 -5.91 -1.63 -25.69
N GLN A 241 -5.81 -1.50 -24.36
CA GLN A 241 -6.52 -0.49 -23.57
C GLN A 241 -5.61 0.69 -23.14
N TYR A 242 -4.38 0.77 -23.69
CA TYR A 242 -3.37 1.76 -23.31
C TYR A 242 -3.87 3.20 -23.40
N GLU A 243 -4.46 3.61 -24.54
CA GLU A 243 -4.89 4.99 -24.75
C GLU A 243 -5.99 5.41 -23.78
N THR A 244 -6.99 4.56 -23.57
CA THR A 244 -8.07 4.81 -22.59
C THR A 244 -7.50 4.87 -21.16
N PHE A 245 -6.62 3.92 -20.82
CA PHE A 245 -6.01 3.89 -19.50
C PHE A 245 -5.17 5.15 -19.22
N ARG A 246 -4.35 5.56 -20.17
CA ARG A 246 -3.55 6.77 -20.04
C ARG A 246 -4.38 8.04 -19.88
N HIS A 247 -5.53 8.10 -20.53
CA HIS A 247 -6.45 9.23 -20.43
C HIS A 247 -7.18 9.26 -19.08
N ASP A 248 -7.73 8.13 -18.64
CA ASP A 248 -8.64 8.06 -17.48
C ASP A 248 -7.92 7.83 -16.14
N PHE A 249 -6.68 7.29 -16.15
CA PHE A 249 -5.92 6.92 -14.95
C PHE A 249 -4.59 7.68 -14.84
N GLN A 250 -4.65 9.00 -14.89
CA GLN A 250 -3.45 9.88 -14.88
C GLN A 250 -2.61 9.79 -13.59
N THR A 251 -3.19 9.29 -12.49
CA THR A 251 -2.49 9.06 -11.22
C THR A 251 -1.67 7.77 -11.20
N PHE A 252 -1.78 6.95 -12.23
CA PHE A 252 -1.01 5.73 -12.37
C PHE A 252 0.23 5.95 -13.24
N SER A 253 1.33 5.33 -12.80
CA SER A 253 2.58 5.25 -13.57
C SER A 253 2.70 3.88 -14.23
N ILE A 254 3.05 3.85 -15.52
CA ILE A 254 3.41 2.61 -16.22
C ILE A 254 4.87 2.34 -15.89
N ILE A 255 5.12 1.30 -15.09
CA ILE A 255 6.45 0.99 -14.53
C ILE A 255 7.12 -0.18 -15.24
N GLY A 256 6.40 -0.88 -16.11
CA GLY A 256 6.93 -2.05 -16.79
C GLY A 256 5.91 -2.72 -17.68
N HIS A 257 6.23 -3.93 -18.09
CA HIS A 257 5.34 -4.76 -18.91
C HIS A 257 5.52 -6.27 -18.65
N ILE A 258 4.54 -7.03 -19.06
CA ILE A 258 4.58 -8.49 -19.05
C ILE A 258 5.53 -8.98 -20.16
N ALA A 259 6.47 -9.84 -19.79
CA ALA A 259 7.43 -10.46 -20.69
C ALA A 259 7.08 -11.95 -20.94
N LYS A 260 7.84 -12.60 -21.82
CA LYS A 260 7.71 -14.04 -22.02
C LYS A 260 8.15 -14.82 -20.78
N PRO A 261 7.68 -16.06 -20.58
CA PRO A 261 8.01 -16.87 -19.39
C PRO A 261 9.53 -17.07 -19.16
N ASP A 262 10.29 -17.21 -20.24
CA ASP A 262 11.74 -17.44 -20.23
C ASP A 262 12.57 -16.27 -19.71
N VAL A 263 11.98 -15.08 -19.69
CA VAL A 263 12.64 -13.86 -19.18
C VAL A 263 12.68 -13.83 -17.63
N GLY A 264 11.68 -14.44 -16.98
CA GLY A 264 11.55 -14.34 -15.54
C GLY A 264 11.10 -12.92 -15.08
N SER A 265 11.40 -12.59 -13.82
CA SER A 265 11.12 -11.24 -13.27
C SER A 265 12.42 -10.47 -13.14
N VAL A 266 12.55 -9.40 -13.92
CA VAL A 266 13.79 -8.61 -14.01
C VAL A 266 13.53 -7.13 -13.78
N LEU A 267 14.52 -6.48 -13.20
CA LEU A 267 14.56 -5.03 -12.98
C LEU A 267 15.57 -4.44 -13.97
N VAL A 268 15.11 -3.63 -14.90
CA VAL A 268 15.93 -3.08 -15.99
C VAL A 268 16.42 -1.69 -15.59
N THR A 269 17.72 -1.47 -15.63
CA THR A 269 18.32 -0.15 -15.39
C THR A 269 18.25 0.74 -16.64
N PRO A 270 18.45 2.07 -16.54
CA PRO A 270 18.50 2.95 -17.71
C PRO A 270 19.56 2.57 -18.74
N GLU A 271 20.65 1.92 -18.31
CA GLU A 271 21.73 1.43 -19.16
C GLU A 271 21.38 0.08 -19.83
N GLY A 272 20.20 -0.48 -19.53
CA GLY A 272 19.73 -1.74 -20.11
C GLY A 272 20.27 -2.99 -19.44
N ALA A 273 20.91 -2.89 -18.26
CA ALA A 273 21.26 -4.04 -17.44
C ALA A 273 20.01 -4.67 -16.80
N GLU A 274 19.98 -6.01 -16.77
CA GLU A 274 18.87 -6.81 -16.22
C GLU A 274 19.31 -7.62 -14.99
#